data_7877d7cda08036a2d98f9161531f47ca
#
_entry.id   7877d7cda08036a2d98f9161531f47ca
#
_cell.length_a   1.000
_cell.length_b   1.000
_cell.length_c   1.000
_cell.angle_alpha   90.00
_cell.angle_beta   90.00
_cell.angle_gamma   90.00
#
_symmetry.space_group_name_H-M   'P 1'
#
loop_
_entity.id
_entity.type
_entity.pdbx_description
1 polymer ?
#
loop_
_entity_poly.entity_id
_entity_poly.type
_entity_poly.pdbx_seq_one_letter_code
_entity_poly.pdbx_strand_id
1 'polypeptide(L)'
;VIGGTTLHLGIDFGTTRTVVSCAKDGRYPVISFETEGGFVDYLPGLVVQQGGALLFGDAARAALAAGGELRVLGSIKRAITGLLADEAVPGLEGGVSALALTSAYLGWLRSMLLGSSNVELAEEAEDVTLIATVAAPANASTSQRYVTLEAFRRAGFVVAGMIGEPTAAAIEYAHNNRAALSSRSKRRYVIVYDLGGGTFDTAAVSLEERRFELIASEGITRLGGEDFDAVILEMAVEALGAAAPPLSAMNPSIRALALDSCRQAKESLTASARRLIVDLGAALPGCEPVVLETRALYERCQPLVERSLEMTRRLFAALPGRGIDPENTRDLGGLYLVGGGVAFPAVARALRQVYARKIQLAPHPHAATAIGLAIAGDPEAGIYVREATTRHFGVWREAEAGRRQVFDPIFSKDALASGEALVVRRDYQPRHTIGELRFLECSSLASDGAPAGDLTPWATIRFPYDPKLAQETGEDAGIEAIAPARQSGLERHHIVETYTYGQDGTIAVSIENRTGGYRREFVLGS
;
A
#
# COMPACT_ATOMS: atom_id res chain seq x y z
N VAL A 1 18.71 36.02 -2.14
CA VAL A 1 17.86 34.84 -2.31
C VAL A 1 17.81 34.16 -0.95
N ILE A 2 16.72 34.34 -0.22
CA ILE A 2 16.45 33.65 1.05
C ILE A 2 16.19 32.19 0.65
N GLY A 3 17.14 31.32 0.90
CA GLY A 3 17.05 29.91 0.52
C GLY A 3 16.16 29.15 1.50
N GLY A 4 14.97 28.73 1.05
CA GLY A 4 14.14 27.80 1.80
C GLY A 4 14.86 26.46 2.02
N THR A 5 14.62 25.80 3.15
CA THR A 5 15.17 24.47 3.44
C THR A 5 14.36 23.43 2.66
N THR A 6 15.04 22.62 1.83
CA THR A 6 14.42 21.49 1.13
C THR A 6 14.86 20.19 1.75
N LEU A 7 13.91 19.32 2.12
CA LEU A 7 14.17 17.99 2.65
C LEU A 7 13.66 16.92 1.67
N HIS A 8 14.52 15.99 1.30
CA HIS A 8 14.17 14.82 0.51
C HIS A 8 13.88 13.65 1.44
N LEU A 9 12.63 13.21 1.45
CA LEU A 9 12.10 12.23 2.39
C LEU A 9 11.67 10.95 1.67
N GLY A 10 11.99 9.81 2.24
CA GLY A 10 11.37 8.54 1.93
C GLY A 10 10.32 8.24 3.00
N ILE A 11 9.05 8.14 2.60
CA ILE A 11 7.93 7.94 3.53
C ILE A 11 7.23 6.62 3.22
N ASP A 12 7.34 5.68 4.14
CA ASP A 12 6.59 4.44 4.14
C ASP A 12 5.30 4.63 4.97
N PHE A 13 4.19 4.90 4.31
CA PHE A 13 2.85 4.94 4.91
C PHE A 13 2.35 3.50 5.06
N GLY A 14 2.80 2.81 6.12
CA GLY A 14 2.47 1.42 6.39
C GLY A 14 1.11 1.22 7.07
N THR A 15 0.73 -0.06 7.26
CA THR A 15 -0.55 -0.44 7.89
C THR A 15 -0.61 -0.05 9.36
N THR A 16 0.43 -0.39 10.13
CA THR A 16 0.50 -0.13 11.57
C THR A 16 1.38 1.03 11.93
N ARG A 17 2.35 1.34 11.08
CA ARG A 17 3.42 2.31 11.33
C ARG A 17 3.68 3.11 10.06
N THR A 18 3.88 4.41 10.22
CA THR A 18 4.46 5.27 9.19
C THR A 18 5.88 5.58 9.60
N VAL A 19 6.82 5.22 8.73
CA VAL A 19 8.26 5.43 8.95
C VAL A 19 8.76 6.46 7.94
N VAL A 20 9.63 7.35 8.38
CA VAL A 20 10.23 8.39 7.54
C VAL A 20 11.75 8.31 7.62
N SER A 21 12.40 8.37 6.47
CA SER A 21 13.84 8.50 6.34
C SER A 21 14.16 9.77 5.55
N CYS A 22 15.27 10.42 5.87
CA CYS A 22 15.70 11.65 5.20
C CYS A 22 17.01 11.42 4.46
N ALA A 23 17.13 11.91 3.22
CA ALA A 23 18.40 11.95 2.51
C ALA A 23 19.24 13.14 3.03
N LYS A 24 20.43 12.85 3.56
CA LYS A 24 21.37 13.85 4.08
C LYS A 24 22.81 13.42 3.79
N ASP A 25 23.50 14.10 2.89
CA ASP A 25 24.91 13.88 2.57
C ASP A 25 25.26 12.40 2.23
N GLY A 26 24.42 11.76 1.42
CA GLY A 26 24.57 10.34 1.03
C GLY A 26 24.32 9.35 2.17
N ARG A 27 23.71 9.79 3.26
CA ARG A 27 23.20 8.98 4.38
C ARG A 27 21.68 9.09 4.41
N TYR A 28 21.05 8.08 4.98
CA TYR A 28 19.59 7.97 4.97
C TYR A 28 19.07 7.60 6.37
N PRO A 29 19.28 8.49 7.38
CA PRO A 29 18.81 8.22 8.73
C PRO A 29 17.29 8.13 8.80
N VAL A 30 16.81 7.24 9.66
CA VAL A 30 15.39 7.20 10.05
C VAL A 30 15.12 8.38 10.98
N ILE A 31 14.02 9.08 10.75
CA ILE A 31 13.58 10.19 11.57
C ILE A 31 12.94 9.65 12.84
N SER A 32 13.36 10.21 14.00
CA SER A 32 12.76 9.96 15.30
C SER A 32 11.80 11.09 15.67
N PHE A 33 10.66 10.71 16.26
CA PHE A 33 9.62 11.63 16.70
C PHE A 33 9.58 11.67 18.23
N GLU A 34 9.40 12.84 18.78
CA GLU A 34 9.18 13.03 20.21
C GLU A 34 7.70 12.77 20.54
N THR A 35 7.44 11.92 21.52
CA THR A 35 6.11 11.54 22.01
C THR A 35 6.12 11.58 23.53
N GLU A 36 4.95 11.51 24.17
CA GLU A 36 4.86 11.41 25.64
C GLU A 36 5.64 10.21 26.21
N GLY A 37 5.77 9.13 25.43
CA GLY A 37 6.53 7.93 25.80
C GLY A 37 8.03 8.00 25.51
N GLY A 38 8.55 9.13 25.00
CA GLY A 38 9.92 9.31 24.56
C GLY A 38 10.07 9.30 23.04
N PHE A 39 11.30 9.11 22.54
CA PHE A 39 11.57 9.10 21.10
C PHE A 39 11.21 7.76 20.49
N VAL A 40 10.50 7.82 19.35
CA VAL A 40 10.13 6.67 18.53
C VAL A 40 10.52 6.91 17.08
N ASP A 41 10.83 5.86 16.33
CA ASP A 41 11.24 5.91 14.92
C ASP A 41 10.09 5.65 13.94
N TYR A 42 8.86 5.76 14.42
CA TYR A 42 7.64 5.62 13.61
C TYR A 42 6.46 6.33 14.24
N LEU A 43 5.43 6.63 13.45
CA LEU A 43 4.13 7.10 13.93
C LEU A 43 3.06 6.01 13.71
N PRO A 44 2.15 5.80 14.69
CA PRO A 44 1.13 4.75 14.60
C PRO A 44 0.01 5.13 13.62
N GLY A 45 -0.54 4.12 12.92
CA GLY A 45 -1.71 4.28 12.05
C GLY A 45 -3.06 4.26 12.79
N LEU A 46 -3.05 4.37 14.12
CA LEU A 46 -4.23 4.41 14.98
C LEU A 46 -4.97 5.74 14.82
N VAL A 47 -6.29 5.65 14.68
CA VAL A 47 -7.21 6.80 14.67
C VAL A 47 -8.30 6.62 15.70
N VAL A 48 -8.56 7.67 16.45
CA VAL A 48 -9.74 7.76 17.33
C VAL A 48 -10.56 8.97 16.90
N GLN A 49 -11.86 8.76 16.67
CA GLN A 49 -12.80 9.86 16.47
C GLN A 49 -13.60 10.09 17.73
N GLN A 50 -13.60 11.32 18.23
CA GLN A 50 -14.32 11.77 19.41
C GLN A 50 -15.03 13.10 19.10
N GLY A 51 -16.36 13.16 19.24
CA GLY A 51 -17.12 14.38 18.99
C GLY A 51 -16.94 14.94 17.57
N GLY A 52 -16.71 14.07 16.56
CA GLY A 52 -16.44 14.45 15.18
C GLY A 52 -14.97 14.77 14.87
N ALA A 53 -14.11 15.01 15.87
CA ALA A 53 -12.68 15.27 15.69
C ALA A 53 -11.90 13.96 15.48
N LEU A 54 -10.93 13.96 14.56
CA LEU A 54 -9.99 12.86 14.34
C LEU A 54 -8.74 13.10 15.19
N LEU A 55 -8.39 12.14 16.02
CA LEU A 55 -7.24 12.15 16.93
C LEU A 55 -6.21 11.12 16.48
N PHE A 56 -4.93 11.49 16.53
CA PHE A 56 -3.80 10.66 16.14
C PHE A 56 -2.75 10.59 17.26
N GLY A 57 -1.84 9.61 17.23
CA GLY A 57 -0.72 9.50 18.13
C GLY A 57 -1.11 9.50 19.60
N ASP A 58 -0.45 10.34 20.41
CA ASP A 58 -0.67 10.42 21.86
C ASP A 58 -2.07 10.91 22.22
N ALA A 59 -2.65 11.84 21.44
CA ALA A 59 -4.04 12.28 21.63
C ALA A 59 -5.05 11.13 21.43
N ALA A 60 -4.82 10.26 20.46
CA ALA A 60 -5.65 9.07 20.27
C ALA A 60 -5.50 8.08 21.44
N ARG A 61 -4.28 7.86 21.92
CA ARG A 61 -4.03 7.00 23.10
C ARG A 61 -4.66 7.55 24.37
N ALA A 62 -4.53 8.86 24.61
CA ALA A 62 -5.15 9.53 25.76
C ALA A 62 -6.68 9.41 25.72
N ALA A 63 -7.31 9.61 24.55
CA ALA A 63 -8.75 9.43 24.40
C ALA A 63 -9.19 7.99 24.67
N LEU A 64 -8.44 6.99 24.18
CA LEU A 64 -8.71 5.58 24.47
C LEU A 64 -8.64 5.27 25.96
N ALA A 65 -7.62 5.79 26.66
CA ALA A 65 -7.44 5.60 28.10
C ALA A 65 -8.55 6.29 28.91
N ALA A 66 -9.01 7.48 28.49
CA ALA A 66 -10.10 8.21 29.12
C ALA A 66 -11.46 7.52 28.92
N GLY A 67 -11.60 6.74 27.85
CA GLY A 67 -12.86 6.07 27.50
C GLY A 67 -13.92 7.04 26.97
N GLY A 68 -15.16 6.57 26.92
CA GLY A 68 -16.29 7.35 26.41
C GLY A 68 -16.83 6.84 25.08
N GLU A 69 -17.63 7.66 24.40
CA GLU A 69 -18.16 7.32 23.08
C GLU A 69 -17.13 7.63 22.01
N LEU A 70 -16.45 6.59 21.54
CA LEU A 70 -15.33 6.68 20.61
C LEU A 70 -15.59 5.79 19.40
N ARG A 71 -15.12 6.26 18.22
CA ARG A 71 -14.92 5.41 17.04
C ARG A 71 -13.42 5.15 16.88
N VAL A 72 -13.03 3.90 16.70
CA VAL A 72 -11.63 3.50 16.71
C VAL A 72 -11.29 2.72 15.45
N LEU A 73 -10.27 3.18 14.74
CA LEU A 73 -9.65 2.45 13.64
C LEU A 73 -8.22 2.11 14.03
N GLY A 74 -7.89 0.84 14.13
CA GLY A 74 -6.52 0.38 14.45
C GLY A 74 -5.52 0.67 13.32
N SER A 75 -6.00 0.82 12.09
CA SER A 75 -5.17 1.06 10.91
C SER A 75 -5.92 1.83 9.84
N ILE A 76 -5.40 3.00 9.47
CA ILE A 76 -5.93 3.81 8.36
C ILE A 76 -5.83 3.02 7.05
N LYS A 77 -4.64 2.51 6.73
CA LYS A 77 -4.36 1.84 5.45
C LYS A 77 -5.28 0.63 5.21
N ARG A 78 -5.57 -0.15 6.28
CA ARG A 78 -6.56 -1.25 6.20
C ARG A 78 -7.99 -0.73 6.04
N ALA A 79 -8.36 0.34 6.72
CA ALA A 79 -9.71 0.89 6.69
C ALA A 79 -10.07 1.47 5.31
N ILE A 80 -9.10 2.02 4.58
CA ILE A 80 -9.29 2.61 3.25
C ILE A 80 -9.06 1.60 2.10
N THR A 81 -8.56 0.39 2.39
CA THR A 81 -8.28 -0.61 1.35
C THR A 81 -9.56 -1.01 0.63
N GLY A 82 -9.58 -0.82 -0.70
CA GLY A 82 -10.72 -1.12 -1.57
C GLY A 82 -11.76 -0.01 -1.66
N LEU A 83 -11.58 1.12 -0.97
CA LEU A 83 -12.45 2.29 -1.09
C LEU A 83 -11.98 3.21 -2.23
N LEU A 84 -12.93 3.91 -2.84
CA LEU A 84 -12.67 5.06 -3.68
C LEU A 84 -12.36 6.31 -2.82
N ALA A 85 -11.83 7.35 -3.44
CA ALA A 85 -11.35 8.53 -2.72
C ALA A 85 -12.45 9.26 -1.92
N ASP A 86 -13.64 9.31 -2.45
CA ASP A 86 -14.83 9.97 -1.88
C ASP A 86 -15.70 9.06 -1.02
N GLU A 87 -15.44 7.74 -1.04
CA GLU A 87 -16.21 6.79 -0.24
C GLU A 87 -15.97 6.98 1.26
N ALA A 88 -17.07 6.94 2.02
CA ALA A 88 -17.01 7.05 3.47
C ALA A 88 -16.33 5.84 4.12
N VAL A 89 -15.42 6.12 5.05
CA VAL A 89 -14.69 5.08 5.80
C VAL A 89 -15.63 4.41 6.80
N PRO A 90 -15.85 3.08 6.70
CA PRO A 90 -16.69 2.36 7.65
C PRO A 90 -16.16 2.49 9.09
N GLY A 91 -17.06 2.70 10.03
CA GLY A 91 -16.74 2.83 11.45
C GLY A 91 -16.46 4.25 11.92
N LEU A 92 -16.38 5.24 11.03
CA LEU A 92 -16.34 6.67 11.38
C LEU A 92 -17.71 7.32 11.16
N GLU A 93 -17.98 8.39 11.91
CA GLU A 93 -19.19 9.22 11.79
C GLU A 93 -18.94 10.45 10.88
N GLY A 94 -20.04 11.06 10.42
CA GLY A 94 -19.98 12.29 9.62
C GLY A 94 -19.54 12.08 8.17
N GLY A 95 -19.51 10.83 7.66
CA GLY A 95 -19.19 10.56 6.25
C GLY A 95 -17.74 10.90 5.86
N VAL A 96 -16.80 10.76 6.79
CA VAL A 96 -15.37 11.01 6.52
C VAL A 96 -14.89 10.09 5.40
N SER A 97 -14.48 10.66 4.26
CA SER A 97 -14.03 9.88 3.11
C SER A 97 -12.61 9.32 3.29
N ALA A 98 -12.27 8.30 2.49
CA ALA A 98 -10.93 7.70 2.50
C ALA A 98 -9.83 8.74 2.26
N LEU A 99 -10.03 9.65 1.31
CA LEU A 99 -9.09 10.72 1.01
C LEU A 99 -9.01 11.76 2.14
N ALA A 100 -10.15 12.14 2.75
CA ALA A 100 -10.17 13.10 3.85
C ALA A 100 -9.43 12.56 5.08
N LEU A 101 -9.70 11.29 5.46
CA LEU A 101 -9.01 10.63 6.57
C LEU A 101 -7.50 10.58 6.36
N THR A 102 -7.08 10.11 5.17
CA THR A 102 -5.66 9.96 4.84
C THR A 102 -4.96 11.32 4.81
N SER A 103 -5.59 12.35 4.23
CA SER A 103 -5.06 13.71 4.19
C SER A 103 -4.90 14.31 5.60
N ALA A 104 -5.87 14.09 6.49
CA ALA A 104 -5.79 14.54 7.89
C ALA A 104 -4.63 13.89 8.64
N TYR A 105 -4.44 12.58 8.47
CA TYR A 105 -3.31 11.86 9.07
C TYR A 105 -1.96 12.35 8.54
N LEU A 106 -1.83 12.51 7.23
CA LEU A 106 -0.58 12.99 6.63
C LEU A 106 -0.30 14.46 6.96
N GLY A 107 -1.35 15.29 7.16
CA GLY A 107 -1.21 16.62 7.70
C GLY A 107 -0.68 16.61 9.14
N TRP A 108 -1.15 15.68 9.98
CA TRP A 108 -0.59 15.44 11.30
C TRP A 108 0.87 14.94 11.23
N LEU A 109 1.20 13.99 10.34
CA LEU A 109 2.58 13.57 10.09
C LEU A 109 3.47 14.77 9.75
N ARG A 110 3.01 15.66 8.86
CA ARG A 110 3.74 16.87 8.51
C ARG A 110 3.99 17.77 9.72
N SER A 111 3.01 17.94 10.58
CA SER A 111 3.17 18.74 11.80
C SER A 111 4.18 18.11 12.77
N MET A 112 4.18 16.79 12.91
CA MET A 112 5.17 16.05 13.72
C MET A 112 6.58 16.18 13.14
N LEU A 113 6.75 16.10 11.83
CA LEU A 113 8.05 16.29 11.16
C LEU A 113 8.64 17.67 11.43
N LEU A 114 7.82 18.71 11.39
CA LEU A 114 8.26 20.09 11.54
C LEU A 114 8.40 20.56 13.00
N GLY A 115 7.64 19.98 13.94
CA GLY A 115 7.56 20.47 15.31
C GLY A 115 8.04 19.50 16.38
N SER A 116 8.09 18.20 16.10
CA SER A 116 8.35 17.17 17.12
C SER A 116 9.21 16.02 16.56
N SER A 117 10.23 16.35 15.77
CA SER A 117 11.15 15.35 15.23
C SER A 117 12.62 15.79 15.39
N ASN A 118 13.54 14.84 15.17
CA ASN A 118 14.97 15.13 15.17
C ASN A 118 15.49 15.70 13.82
N VAL A 119 14.60 16.19 12.96
CA VAL A 119 14.99 16.88 11.73
C VAL A 119 15.59 18.23 12.09
N GLU A 120 16.83 18.45 11.65
CA GLU A 120 17.49 19.74 11.82
C GLU A 120 16.92 20.73 10.80
N LEU A 121 16.12 21.67 11.26
CA LEU A 121 15.67 22.83 10.49
C LEU A 121 16.54 24.03 10.86
N ALA A 122 16.91 24.85 9.86
CA ALA A 122 17.57 26.11 10.16
C ALA A 122 16.64 27.02 10.98
N GLU A 123 17.16 27.65 12.04
CA GLU A 123 16.37 28.50 12.96
C GLU A 123 15.65 29.66 12.24
N GLU A 124 16.13 30.06 11.06
CA GLU A 124 15.57 31.14 10.25
C GLU A 124 14.82 30.63 8.99
N ALA A 125 14.53 29.32 8.88
CA ALA A 125 13.82 28.79 7.70
C ALA A 125 12.35 29.19 7.76
N GLU A 126 12.01 30.29 7.09
CA GLU A 126 10.60 30.73 6.93
C GLU A 126 9.80 29.76 6.05
N ASP A 127 10.46 29.09 5.06
CA ASP A 127 9.85 28.14 4.13
C ASP A 127 10.58 26.80 4.12
N VAL A 128 9.89 25.72 4.54
CA VAL A 128 10.38 24.35 4.45
C VAL A 128 9.60 23.59 3.40
N THR A 129 10.31 23.16 2.35
CA THR A 129 9.76 22.28 1.29
C THR A 129 10.04 20.82 1.62
N LEU A 130 9.00 20.02 1.79
CA LEU A 130 9.09 18.59 2.01
C LEU A 130 8.85 17.84 0.71
N ILE A 131 9.90 17.30 0.10
CA ILE A 131 9.83 16.48 -1.12
C ILE A 131 9.78 15.02 -0.68
N ALA A 132 8.67 14.33 -0.98
CA ALA A 132 8.43 12.97 -0.55
C ALA A 132 8.49 11.97 -1.71
N THR A 133 9.29 10.92 -1.57
CA THR A 133 9.15 9.68 -2.34
C THR A 133 8.38 8.71 -1.46
N VAL A 134 7.27 8.18 -1.97
CA VAL A 134 6.29 7.42 -1.19
C VAL A 134 6.16 5.98 -1.68
N ALA A 135 5.67 5.09 -0.82
CA ALA A 135 5.49 3.68 -1.15
C ALA A 135 4.04 3.32 -1.46
N ALA A 136 3.87 2.32 -2.32
CA ALA A 136 2.64 1.56 -2.45
C ALA A 136 2.92 0.06 -2.34
N PRO A 137 2.01 -0.75 -1.75
CA PRO A 137 2.12 -2.20 -1.80
C PRO A 137 2.27 -2.71 -3.24
N ALA A 138 2.97 -3.83 -3.42
CA ALA A 138 3.16 -4.41 -4.76
C ALA A 138 1.83 -4.67 -5.48
N ASN A 139 0.78 -5.04 -4.75
CA ASN A 139 -0.54 -5.34 -5.29
C ASN A 139 -1.57 -4.21 -5.05
N ALA A 140 -1.11 -2.98 -4.80
CA ALA A 140 -2.00 -1.83 -4.61
C ALA A 140 -2.84 -1.58 -5.86
N SER A 141 -4.15 -1.35 -5.66
CA SER A 141 -5.03 -0.88 -6.74
C SER A 141 -4.69 0.56 -7.12
N THR A 142 -5.09 0.97 -8.33
CA THR A 142 -4.89 2.36 -8.78
C THR A 142 -5.63 3.35 -7.88
N SER A 143 -6.83 3.00 -7.36
CA SER A 143 -7.53 3.84 -6.36
C SER A 143 -6.69 4.04 -5.10
N GLN A 144 -6.12 2.98 -4.56
CA GLN A 144 -5.25 3.07 -3.39
C GLN A 144 -4.01 3.93 -3.65
N ARG A 145 -3.40 3.82 -4.84
CA ARG A 145 -2.30 4.68 -5.28
C ARG A 145 -2.73 6.13 -5.38
N TYR A 146 -3.87 6.39 -6.02
CA TYR A 146 -4.43 7.74 -6.15
C TYR A 146 -4.71 8.39 -4.80
N VAL A 147 -5.45 7.69 -3.90
CA VAL A 147 -5.75 8.19 -2.54
C VAL A 147 -4.46 8.56 -1.80
N THR A 148 -3.43 7.71 -1.88
CA THR A 148 -2.15 7.97 -1.23
C THR A 148 -1.48 9.22 -1.80
N LEU A 149 -1.29 9.31 -3.12
CA LEU A 149 -0.64 10.45 -3.77
C LEU A 149 -1.35 11.76 -3.51
N GLU A 150 -2.68 11.76 -3.69
CA GLU A 150 -3.48 12.97 -3.52
C GLU A 150 -3.54 13.42 -2.06
N ALA A 151 -3.57 12.48 -1.11
CA ALA A 151 -3.51 12.78 0.31
C ALA A 151 -2.18 13.44 0.71
N PHE A 152 -1.05 12.96 0.19
CA PHE A 152 0.26 13.62 0.39
C PHE A 152 0.27 15.04 -0.17
N ARG A 153 -0.24 15.26 -1.38
CA ARG A 153 -0.34 16.60 -1.99
C ARG A 153 -1.20 17.53 -1.13
N ARG A 154 -2.38 17.09 -0.69
CA ARG A 154 -3.29 17.86 0.19
C ARG A 154 -2.68 18.13 1.56
N ALA A 155 -1.84 17.26 2.07
CA ALA A 155 -1.10 17.47 3.31
C ALA A 155 0.09 18.44 3.17
N GLY A 156 0.36 18.96 1.95
CA GLY A 156 1.41 19.94 1.69
C GLY A 156 2.79 19.34 1.42
N PHE A 157 2.87 18.08 1.01
CA PHE A 157 4.10 17.48 0.49
C PHE A 157 4.21 17.68 -1.03
N VAL A 158 5.42 17.90 -1.52
CA VAL A 158 5.75 17.77 -2.94
C VAL A 158 6.08 16.31 -3.21
N VAL A 159 5.24 15.60 -3.95
CA VAL A 159 5.47 14.18 -4.24
C VAL A 159 6.40 14.06 -5.44
N ALA A 160 7.62 13.56 -5.20
CA ALA A 160 8.63 13.31 -6.25
C ALA A 160 8.33 12.03 -7.05
N GLY A 161 7.76 11.01 -6.39
CA GLY A 161 7.41 9.74 -7.04
C GLY A 161 6.80 8.75 -6.07
N MET A 162 6.24 7.68 -6.65
CA MET A 162 5.71 6.53 -5.91
C MET A 162 6.39 5.25 -6.41
N ILE A 163 6.90 4.44 -5.49
CA ILE A 163 7.64 3.21 -5.77
C ILE A 163 6.99 2.06 -5.00
N GLY A 164 7.02 0.85 -5.56
CA GLY A 164 6.56 -0.35 -4.86
C GLY A 164 7.39 -0.63 -3.59
N GLU A 165 6.72 -0.97 -2.48
CA GLU A 165 7.37 -1.30 -1.20
C GLU A 165 8.53 -2.30 -1.39
N PRO A 166 8.38 -3.43 -2.12
CA PRO A 166 9.49 -4.35 -2.30
C PRO A 166 10.63 -3.80 -3.18
N THR A 167 10.33 -2.93 -4.16
CA THR A 167 11.38 -2.28 -4.96
C THR A 167 12.21 -1.33 -4.09
N ALA A 168 11.55 -0.55 -3.23
CA ALA A 168 12.24 0.31 -2.27
C ALA A 168 13.14 -0.50 -1.32
N ALA A 169 12.63 -1.61 -0.76
CA ALA A 169 13.43 -2.50 0.07
C ALA A 169 14.63 -3.13 -0.68
N ALA A 170 14.48 -3.42 -1.98
CA ALA A 170 15.59 -3.91 -2.80
C ALA A 170 16.67 -2.83 -3.06
N ILE A 171 16.27 -1.56 -3.16
CA ILE A 171 17.20 -0.42 -3.27
C ILE A 171 18.02 -0.30 -1.99
N GLU A 172 17.39 -0.39 -0.83
CA GLU A 172 18.08 -0.40 0.47
C GLU A 172 19.02 -1.60 0.60
N TYR A 173 18.56 -2.80 0.19
CA TYR A 173 19.43 -3.99 0.10
C TYR A 173 20.67 -3.73 -0.73
N ALA A 174 20.52 -3.18 -1.94
CA ALA A 174 21.62 -2.92 -2.84
C ALA A 174 22.58 -1.87 -2.26
N HIS A 175 22.06 -0.85 -1.60
CA HIS A 175 22.86 0.17 -0.92
C HIS A 175 23.73 -0.44 0.18
N ASN A 176 23.18 -1.29 1.03
CA ASN A 176 23.92 -1.95 2.11
C ASN A 176 24.91 -3.00 1.62
N ASN A 177 24.67 -3.58 0.44
CA ASN A 177 25.50 -4.63 -0.14
C ASN A 177 26.37 -4.16 -1.31
N ARG A 178 26.62 -2.85 -1.47
CA ARG A 178 27.36 -2.26 -2.61
C ARG A 178 28.69 -2.95 -2.89
N ALA A 179 29.47 -3.28 -1.86
CA ALA A 179 30.75 -3.96 -2.02
C ALA A 179 30.61 -5.38 -2.63
N ALA A 180 29.51 -6.08 -2.33
CA ALA A 180 29.22 -7.42 -2.82
C ALA A 180 28.50 -7.43 -4.18
N LEU A 181 27.94 -6.30 -4.60
CA LEU A 181 27.20 -6.09 -5.86
C LEU A 181 28.04 -5.30 -6.89
N SER A 182 29.37 -5.41 -6.84
CA SER A 182 30.24 -4.78 -7.84
C SER A 182 29.94 -5.30 -9.26
N SER A 183 30.43 -4.59 -10.29
CA SER A 183 30.27 -4.97 -11.71
C SER A 183 30.73 -6.40 -12.07
N ARG A 184 31.49 -7.04 -11.19
CA ARG A 184 31.93 -8.44 -11.33
C ARG A 184 30.98 -9.43 -10.62
N SER A 185 29.98 -8.95 -9.89
CA SER A 185 29.01 -9.81 -9.22
C SER A 185 28.14 -10.54 -10.23
N LYS A 186 27.85 -11.81 -9.96
CA LYS A 186 26.89 -12.60 -10.74
C LYS A 186 25.45 -12.44 -10.21
N ARG A 187 25.26 -11.73 -9.10
CA ARG A 187 23.95 -11.51 -8.48
C ARG A 187 23.14 -10.55 -9.35
N ARG A 188 22.02 -11.01 -9.85
CA ARG A 188 21.17 -10.29 -10.79
C ARG A 188 19.86 -9.84 -10.21
N TYR A 189 19.39 -10.52 -9.15
CA TYR A 189 18.12 -10.21 -8.50
C TYR A 189 18.15 -10.54 -7.02
N VAL A 190 17.27 -9.92 -6.27
CA VAL A 190 16.97 -10.22 -4.86
C VAL A 190 15.50 -10.59 -4.74
N ILE A 191 15.19 -11.52 -3.84
CA ILE A 191 13.82 -11.77 -3.41
C ILE A 191 13.59 -10.97 -2.14
N VAL A 192 12.65 -10.06 -2.16
CA VAL A 192 12.15 -9.36 -0.97
C VAL A 192 11.01 -10.17 -0.37
N TYR A 193 11.06 -10.38 0.92
CA TYR A 193 10.00 -10.97 1.74
C TYR A 193 9.60 -9.92 2.74
N ASP A 194 8.52 -9.21 2.46
CA ASP A 194 8.00 -8.14 3.30
C ASP A 194 6.78 -8.62 4.10
N LEU A 195 6.98 -8.82 5.39
CA LEU A 195 5.89 -9.10 6.32
C LEU A 195 5.68 -7.89 7.21
N GLY A 196 4.77 -7.04 6.78
CA GLY A 196 4.38 -5.82 7.45
C GLY A 196 3.46 -6.04 8.65
N GLY A 197 2.79 -4.97 9.07
CA GLY A 197 1.78 -5.04 10.13
C GLY A 197 0.48 -5.68 9.68
N GLY A 198 0.06 -5.44 8.44
CA GLY A 198 -1.23 -5.88 7.93
C GLY A 198 -1.21 -6.58 6.58
N THR A 199 -0.10 -6.48 5.85
CA THR A 199 0.09 -7.07 4.52
C THR A 199 1.32 -7.95 4.50
N PHE A 200 1.30 -8.90 3.58
CA PHE A 200 2.45 -9.68 3.19
C PHE A 200 2.68 -9.52 1.70
N ASP A 201 3.88 -9.10 1.31
CA ASP A 201 4.31 -9.01 -0.07
C ASP A 201 5.65 -9.73 -0.27
N THR A 202 5.80 -10.39 -1.41
CA THR A 202 7.06 -10.97 -1.82
C THR A 202 7.30 -10.67 -3.29
N ALA A 203 8.52 -10.26 -3.62
CA ALA A 203 8.84 -9.84 -4.97
C ALA A 203 10.27 -10.18 -5.36
N ALA A 204 10.47 -10.45 -6.64
CA ALA A 204 11.78 -10.52 -7.27
C ALA A 204 12.09 -9.16 -7.90
N VAL A 205 13.20 -8.55 -7.54
CA VAL A 205 13.65 -7.26 -8.05
C VAL A 205 15.03 -7.40 -8.66
N SER A 206 15.24 -6.87 -9.87
CA SER A 206 16.54 -6.88 -10.53
C SER A 206 17.57 -6.01 -9.78
N LEU A 207 18.85 -6.36 -9.90
CA LEU A 207 19.97 -5.68 -9.26
C LEU A 207 21.00 -5.27 -10.34
N GLU A 208 20.59 -4.43 -11.28
CA GLU A 208 21.47 -3.96 -12.36
C GLU A 208 22.04 -2.58 -12.04
N GLU A 209 23.17 -2.54 -11.34
CA GLU A 209 23.87 -1.33 -10.90
C GLU A 209 22.95 -0.35 -10.14
N ARG A 210 22.50 0.72 -10.84
CA ARG A 210 21.58 1.73 -10.29
C ARG A 210 20.16 1.61 -10.86
N ARG A 211 19.89 0.52 -11.59
CA ARG A 211 18.60 0.27 -12.22
C ARG A 211 17.90 -0.86 -11.49
N PHE A 212 16.70 -0.59 -11.02
CA PHE A 212 15.85 -1.54 -10.31
C PHE A 212 14.57 -1.75 -11.09
N GLU A 213 14.24 -3.01 -11.33
CA GLU A 213 13.04 -3.39 -12.07
C GLU A 213 12.32 -4.49 -11.31
N LEU A 214 11.01 -4.32 -11.10
CA LEU A 214 10.15 -5.36 -10.54
C LEU A 214 9.97 -6.47 -11.58
N ILE A 215 10.46 -7.68 -11.27
CA ILE A 215 10.40 -8.83 -12.17
C ILE A 215 9.07 -9.57 -12.02
N ALA A 216 8.70 -9.86 -10.78
CA ALA A 216 7.45 -10.52 -10.41
C ALA A 216 7.13 -10.24 -8.96
N SER A 217 5.84 -10.28 -8.60
CA SER A 217 5.38 -10.12 -7.22
C SER A 217 4.18 -11.00 -6.91
N GLU A 218 4.08 -11.43 -5.67
CA GLU A 218 2.93 -12.10 -5.08
C GLU A 218 2.66 -11.48 -3.70
N GLY A 219 1.40 -11.55 -3.21
CA GLY A 219 1.10 -10.94 -1.92
C GLY A 219 -0.27 -11.33 -1.37
N ILE A 220 -0.49 -10.96 -0.11
CA ILE A 220 -1.74 -11.17 0.63
C ILE A 220 -2.10 -9.87 1.33
N THR A 221 -3.23 -9.28 1.00
CA THR A 221 -3.70 -7.99 1.52
C THR A 221 -4.14 -8.03 2.99
N ARG A 222 -4.31 -9.22 3.55
CA ARG A 222 -4.70 -9.44 4.95
C ARG A 222 -3.86 -10.58 5.54
N LEU A 223 -2.59 -10.30 5.75
CA LEU A 223 -1.66 -11.15 6.48
C LEU A 223 -0.51 -10.28 6.99
N GLY A 224 -0.36 -10.18 8.31
CA GLY A 224 0.72 -9.39 8.89
C GLY A 224 0.80 -9.53 10.41
N GLY A 225 1.55 -8.64 11.03
CA GLY A 225 1.76 -8.60 12.48
C GLY A 225 0.48 -8.55 13.30
N GLU A 226 -0.54 -7.83 12.82
CA GLU A 226 -1.85 -7.71 13.48
C GLU A 226 -2.61 -9.04 13.54
N ASP A 227 -2.41 -9.94 12.59
CA ASP A 227 -3.05 -11.27 12.62
C ASP A 227 -2.43 -12.15 13.69
N PHE A 228 -1.12 -12.00 13.96
CA PHE A 228 -0.47 -12.64 15.10
C PHE A 228 -0.94 -12.03 16.44
N ASP A 229 -1.15 -10.71 16.51
CA ASP A 229 -1.71 -10.04 17.69
C ASP A 229 -3.13 -10.55 17.99
N ALA A 230 -3.94 -10.79 16.96
CA ALA A 230 -5.28 -11.36 17.11
C ALA A 230 -5.23 -12.80 17.69
N VAL A 231 -4.29 -13.63 17.21
CA VAL A 231 -4.09 -14.98 17.77
C VAL A 231 -3.64 -14.92 19.24
N ILE A 232 -2.74 -13.99 19.60
CA ILE A 232 -2.32 -13.78 20.99
C ILE A 232 -3.50 -13.36 21.86
N LEU A 233 -4.34 -12.44 21.37
CA LEU A 233 -5.53 -12.00 22.08
C LEU A 233 -6.55 -13.12 22.28
N GLU A 234 -6.79 -13.96 21.26
CA GLU A 234 -7.64 -15.14 21.39
C GLU A 234 -7.14 -16.08 22.48
N MET A 235 -5.86 -16.41 22.47
CA MET A 235 -5.25 -17.29 23.47
C MET A 235 -5.29 -16.67 24.88
N ALA A 236 -5.09 -15.36 25.00
CA ALA A 236 -5.14 -14.68 26.30
C ALA A 236 -6.56 -14.69 26.87
N VAL A 237 -7.57 -14.42 26.04
CA VAL A 237 -8.99 -14.47 26.46
C VAL A 237 -9.41 -15.91 26.81
N GLU A 238 -8.98 -16.90 26.05
CA GLU A 238 -9.20 -18.32 26.36
C GLU A 238 -8.60 -18.68 27.75
N ALA A 239 -7.41 -18.21 28.04
CA ALA A 239 -6.73 -18.47 29.32
C ALA A 239 -7.37 -17.74 30.53
N LEU A 240 -7.93 -16.54 30.32
CA LEU A 240 -8.68 -15.79 31.35
C LEU A 240 -10.07 -16.42 31.61
N GLY A 241 -10.63 -17.13 30.66
CA GLY A 241 -11.93 -17.77 30.79
C GLY A 241 -13.04 -16.79 31.21
N ALA A 242 -13.71 -17.04 32.32
CA ALA A 242 -14.82 -16.19 32.81
C ALA A 242 -14.37 -14.81 33.30
N ALA A 243 -13.08 -14.57 33.49
CA ALA A 243 -12.55 -13.25 33.91
C ALA A 243 -12.49 -12.23 32.77
N ALA A 244 -12.61 -12.67 31.50
CA ALA A 244 -12.65 -11.79 30.34
C ALA A 244 -13.97 -11.95 29.55
N PRO A 245 -14.50 -10.86 28.96
CA PRO A 245 -15.62 -10.98 28.03
C PRO A 245 -15.17 -11.72 26.76
N PRO A 246 -16.06 -12.47 26.10
CA PRO A 246 -15.73 -13.06 24.80
C PRO A 246 -15.42 -11.97 23.78
N LEU A 247 -14.54 -12.26 22.81
CA LEU A 247 -14.08 -11.27 21.80
C LEU A 247 -15.23 -10.58 21.06
N SER A 248 -16.33 -11.31 20.81
CA SER A 248 -17.53 -10.78 20.16
C SER A 248 -18.30 -9.74 21.00
N ALA A 249 -18.09 -9.72 22.30
CA ALA A 249 -18.72 -8.77 23.24
C ALA A 249 -17.80 -7.60 23.60
N MET A 250 -16.55 -7.62 23.17
CA MET A 250 -15.63 -6.48 23.37
C MET A 250 -16.03 -5.31 22.49
N ASN A 251 -16.20 -4.12 23.09
CA ASN A 251 -16.37 -2.91 22.32
C ASN A 251 -15.07 -2.55 21.55
N PRO A 252 -15.13 -1.73 20.50
CA PRO A 252 -13.96 -1.40 19.67
C PRO A 252 -12.79 -0.81 20.46
N SER A 253 -13.04 0.03 21.48
CA SER A 253 -11.99 0.67 22.29
C SER A 253 -11.25 -0.35 23.15
N ILE A 254 -11.99 -1.21 23.87
CA ILE A 254 -11.41 -2.30 24.68
C ILE A 254 -10.59 -3.23 23.78
N ARG A 255 -11.12 -3.61 22.62
CA ARG A 255 -10.44 -4.47 21.67
C ARG A 255 -9.14 -3.84 21.14
N ALA A 256 -9.15 -2.53 20.85
CA ALA A 256 -7.96 -1.81 20.40
C ALA A 256 -6.86 -1.79 21.46
N LEU A 257 -7.21 -1.49 22.72
CA LEU A 257 -6.28 -1.53 23.85
C LEU A 257 -5.72 -2.93 24.08
N ALA A 258 -6.57 -3.96 24.02
CA ALA A 258 -6.15 -5.35 24.18
C ALA A 258 -5.19 -5.79 23.06
N LEU A 259 -5.47 -5.43 21.81
CA LEU A 259 -4.56 -5.70 20.68
C LEU A 259 -3.24 -4.95 20.80
N ASP A 260 -3.25 -3.71 21.32
CA ASP A 260 -2.01 -2.96 21.57
C ASP A 260 -1.14 -3.65 22.64
N SER A 261 -1.74 -4.14 23.73
CA SER A 261 -1.04 -4.96 24.74
C SER A 261 -0.46 -6.24 24.13
N CYS A 262 -1.22 -6.94 23.27
CA CYS A 262 -0.74 -8.14 22.58
C CYS A 262 0.43 -7.84 21.63
N ARG A 263 0.37 -6.70 20.90
CA ARG A 263 1.44 -6.22 20.04
C ARG A 263 2.71 -5.95 20.83
N GLN A 264 2.63 -5.22 21.93
CA GLN A 264 3.78 -4.93 22.81
C GLN A 264 4.39 -6.21 23.35
N ALA A 265 3.57 -7.14 23.81
CA ALA A 265 4.02 -8.45 24.26
C ALA A 265 4.74 -9.22 23.13
N LYS A 266 4.14 -9.29 21.93
CA LYS A 266 4.75 -9.93 20.75
C LYS A 266 6.11 -9.33 20.40
N GLU A 267 6.24 -8.01 20.42
CA GLU A 267 7.47 -7.29 20.07
C GLU A 267 8.58 -7.50 21.11
N SER A 268 8.23 -7.85 22.36
CA SER A 268 9.20 -8.25 23.38
C SER A 268 9.75 -9.69 23.22
N LEU A 269 9.17 -10.50 22.33
CA LEU A 269 9.57 -11.89 22.14
C LEU A 269 10.98 -12.02 21.55
N THR A 270 11.83 -12.75 22.25
CA THR A 270 13.13 -13.19 21.73
C THR A 270 13.06 -14.61 21.18
N ALA A 271 14.03 -15.00 20.35
CA ALA A 271 14.10 -16.34 19.77
C ALA A 271 14.24 -17.47 20.80
N SER A 272 14.72 -17.17 22.01
CA SER A 272 14.91 -18.10 23.12
C SER A 272 13.77 -18.08 24.14
N ALA A 273 12.81 -17.16 24.03
CA ALA A 273 11.69 -17.04 24.97
C ALA A 273 10.85 -18.31 24.95
N ARG A 274 10.55 -18.85 26.13
CA ARG A 274 9.66 -20.00 26.31
C ARG A 274 8.24 -19.61 26.71
N ARG A 275 8.08 -18.39 27.19
CA ARG A 275 6.81 -17.83 27.68
C ARG A 275 6.64 -16.42 27.16
N LEU A 276 5.40 -16.05 26.89
CA LEU A 276 4.96 -14.71 26.59
C LEU A 276 4.04 -14.25 27.70
N ILE A 277 4.32 -13.11 28.29
CA ILE A 277 3.45 -12.48 29.28
C ILE A 277 2.63 -11.41 28.57
N VAL A 278 1.31 -11.51 28.66
CA VAL A 278 0.36 -10.57 28.06
C VAL A 278 -0.41 -9.89 29.18
N ASP A 279 -0.19 -8.60 29.36
CA ASP A 279 -0.91 -7.79 30.33
C ASP A 279 -2.08 -7.08 29.63
N LEU A 280 -3.30 -7.50 29.92
CA LEU A 280 -4.53 -6.89 29.41
C LEU A 280 -5.14 -5.87 30.39
N GLY A 281 -4.46 -5.51 31.48
CA GLY A 281 -4.98 -4.63 32.53
C GLY A 281 -5.43 -3.26 32.04
N ALA A 282 -4.81 -2.71 30.99
CA ALA A 282 -5.23 -1.45 30.37
C ALA A 282 -6.60 -1.57 29.65
N ALA A 283 -6.89 -2.73 29.07
CA ALA A 283 -8.14 -3.00 28.37
C ALA A 283 -9.21 -3.61 29.30
N LEU A 284 -8.79 -4.44 30.24
CA LEU A 284 -9.64 -5.22 31.16
C LEU A 284 -9.15 -5.01 32.61
N PRO A 285 -9.53 -3.89 33.26
CA PRO A 285 -9.10 -3.58 34.61
C PRO A 285 -9.42 -4.71 35.59
N GLY A 286 -8.42 -5.10 36.40
CA GLY A 286 -8.55 -6.18 37.37
C GLY A 286 -8.24 -7.58 36.87
N CYS A 287 -7.92 -7.76 35.58
CA CYS A 287 -7.38 -9.02 35.09
C CYS A 287 -5.89 -9.15 35.41
N GLU A 288 -5.48 -10.32 35.85
CA GLU A 288 -4.06 -10.67 36.04
C GLU A 288 -3.37 -10.89 34.69
N PRO A 289 -2.06 -10.61 34.57
CA PRO A 289 -1.31 -10.91 33.36
C PRO A 289 -1.35 -12.40 32.99
N VAL A 290 -1.56 -12.67 31.72
CA VAL A 290 -1.65 -14.04 31.19
C VAL A 290 -0.27 -14.53 30.74
N VAL A 291 0.07 -15.77 31.06
CA VAL A 291 1.31 -16.42 30.61
C VAL A 291 0.98 -17.46 29.54
N LEU A 292 1.44 -17.20 28.32
CA LEU A 292 1.28 -18.11 27.20
C LEU A 292 2.59 -18.86 26.92
N GLU A 293 2.53 -20.17 26.71
CA GLU A 293 3.68 -20.96 26.27
C GLU A 293 3.97 -20.67 24.79
N THR A 294 5.20 -20.23 24.48
CA THR A 294 5.57 -19.82 23.11
C THR A 294 5.45 -20.95 22.08
N ARG A 295 5.61 -22.21 22.52
CA ARG A 295 5.40 -23.37 21.65
C ARG A 295 3.96 -23.44 21.15
N ALA A 296 2.99 -23.34 22.04
CA ALA A 296 1.57 -23.37 21.70
C ALA A 296 1.18 -22.16 20.81
N LEU A 297 1.74 -20.98 21.12
CA LEU A 297 1.57 -19.78 20.29
C LEU A 297 2.09 -20.00 18.85
N TYR A 298 3.29 -20.56 18.69
CA TYR A 298 3.87 -20.80 17.36
C TYR A 298 3.08 -21.84 16.58
N GLU A 299 2.60 -22.89 17.24
CA GLU A 299 1.72 -23.91 16.62
C GLU A 299 0.41 -23.25 16.14
N ARG A 300 -0.19 -22.34 16.93
CA ARG A 300 -1.42 -21.62 16.57
C ARG A 300 -1.20 -20.62 15.44
N CYS A 301 -0.03 -19.98 15.34
CA CYS A 301 0.35 -19.04 14.29
C CYS A 301 0.84 -19.73 13.01
N GLN A 302 1.13 -21.03 13.02
CA GLN A 302 1.71 -21.73 11.87
C GLN A 302 0.89 -21.58 10.57
N PRO A 303 -0.45 -21.65 10.56
CA PRO A 303 -1.22 -21.45 9.34
C PRO A 303 -0.99 -20.08 8.68
N LEU A 304 -0.77 -19.02 9.47
CA LEU A 304 -0.47 -17.69 8.96
C LEU A 304 0.92 -17.66 8.29
N VAL A 305 1.90 -18.25 8.95
CA VAL A 305 3.27 -18.36 8.40
C VAL A 305 3.27 -19.18 7.11
N GLU A 306 2.53 -20.31 7.07
CA GLU A 306 2.47 -21.17 5.88
C GLU A 306 1.86 -20.46 4.67
N ARG A 307 0.86 -19.59 4.86
CA ARG A 307 0.30 -18.76 3.80
C ARG A 307 1.36 -17.86 3.15
N SER A 308 2.25 -17.24 3.93
CA SER A 308 3.33 -16.41 3.39
C SER A 308 4.38 -17.24 2.63
N LEU A 309 4.71 -18.43 3.14
CA LEU A 309 5.62 -19.37 2.45
C LEU A 309 5.04 -19.84 1.12
N GLU A 310 3.74 -20.10 1.06
CA GLU A 310 3.06 -20.50 -0.18
C GLU A 310 3.14 -19.42 -1.25
N MET A 311 2.92 -18.14 -0.90
CA MET A 311 3.09 -17.04 -1.84
C MET A 311 4.53 -16.92 -2.31
N THR A 312 5.48 -17.11 -1.40
CA THR A 312 6.91 -17.11 -1.77
C THR A 312 7.24 -18.25 -2.73
N ARG A 313 6.68 -19.47 -2.54
CA ARG A 313 6.85 -20.58 -3.50
C ARG A 313 6.23 -20.26 -4.86
N ARG A 314 5.05 -19.60 -4.89
CA ARG A 314 4.40 -19.15 -6.15
C ARG A 314 5.28 -18.16 -6.89
N LEU A 315 5.86 -17.20 -6.17
CA LEU A 315 6.83 -16.27 -6.77
C LEU A 315 7.98 -17.03 -7.42
N PHE A 316 8.63 -17.96 -6.70
CA PHE A 316 9.73 -18.75 -7.27
C PHE A 316 9.29 -19.57 -8.49
N ALA A 317 8.07 -20.13 -8.48
CA ALA A 317 7.51 -20.87 -9.61
C ALA A 317 7.21 -20.01 -10.83
N ALA A 318 7.01 -18.70 -10.66
CA ALA A 318 6.77 -17.75 -11.76
C ALA A 318 8.07 -17.27 -12.45
N LEU A 319 9.24 -17.37 -11.79
CA LEU A 319 10.51 -16.85 -12.30
C LEU A 319 10.98 -17.47 -13.63
N PRO A 320 10.83 -18.79 -13.90
CA PRO A 320 11.21 -19.36 -15.20
C PRO A 320 10.48 -18.70 -16.37
N GLY A 321 9.21 -18.34 -16.21
CA GLY A 321 8.44 -17.60 -17.23
C GLY A 321 8.99 -16.18 -17.50
N ARG A 322 9.88 -15.69 -16.65
CA ARG A 322 10.58 -14.39 -16.76
C ARG A 322 12.05 -14.55 -17.18
N GLY A 323 12.46 -15.77 -17.60
CA GLY A 323 13.83 -16.06 -18.01
C GLY A 323 14.84 -16.19 -16.85
N ILE A 324 14.36 -16.35 -15.63
CA ILE A 324 15.19 -16.55 -14.43
C ILE A 324 15.11 -18.00 -13.99
N ASP A 325 16.27 -18.65 -13.87
CA ASP A 325 16.39 -19.98 -13.29
C ASP A 325 16.52 -19.88 -11.76
N PRO A 326 15.49 -20.22 -10.97
CA PRO A 326 15.54 -20.14 -9.52
C PRO A 326 16.51 -21.15 -8.88
N GLU A 327 16.89 -22.22 -9.61
CA GLU A 327 17.90 -23.19 -9.17
C GLU A 327 19.32 -22.64 -9.31
N ASN A 328 19.52 -21.63 -10.17
CA ASN A 328 20.79 -20.94 -10.30
C ASN A 328 21.02 -19.98 -9.13
N THR A 329 21.51 -20.54 -8.04
CA THR A 329 21.77 -19.82 -6.79
C THR A 329 22.85 -18.74 -6.88
N ARG A 330 23.57 -18.62 -7.98
CA ARG A 330 24.62 -17.60 -8.18
C ARG A 330 24.03 -16.25 -8.57
N ASP A 331 22.89 -16.26 -9.28
CA ASP A 331 22.22 -15.06 -9.75
C ASP A 331 21.36 -14.43 -8.64
N LEU A 332 20.97 -15.22 -7.62
CA LEU A 332 20.20 -14.76 -6.48
C LEU A 332 21.09 -14.04 -5.46
N GLY A 333 20.79 -12.75 -5.21
CA GLY A 333 21.42 -11.94 -4.16
C GLY A 333 21.13 -12.46 -2.76
N GLY A 334 19.87 -12.82 -2.50
CA GLY A 334 19.38 -13.36 -1.25
C GLY A 334 17.87 -13.32 -1.15
N LEU A 335 17.32 -13.92 -0.09
CA LEU A 335 15.96 -13.69 0.39
C LEU A 335 16.04 -12.64 1.50
N TYR A 336 15.66 -11.41 1.17
CA TYR A 336 15.79 -10.24 2.03
C TYR A 336 14.53 -10.02 2.84
N LEU A 337 14.65 -10.11 4.15
CA LEU A 337 13.53 -10.03 5.08
C LEU A 337 13.36 -8.60 5.57
N VAL A 338 12.20 -8.03 5.31
CA VAL A 338 11.80 -6.69 5.72
C VAL A 338 10.40 -6.70 6.34
N GLY A 339 9.98 -5.56 6.90
CA GLY A 339 8.73 -5.44 7.63
C GLY A 339 8.84 -5.85 9.09
N GLY A 340 8.04 -5.23 9.96
CA GLY A 340 8.08 -5.49 11.41
C GLY A 340 7.69 -6.92 11.79
N GLY A 341 6.84 -7.59 11.00
CA GLY A 341 6.36 -8.95 11.24
C GLY A 341 7.44 -10.03 11.16
N VAL A 342 8.55 -9.78 10.43
CA VAL A 342 9.66 -10.75 10.32
C VAL A 342 10.43 -10.93 11.63
N ALA A 343 10.29 -10.00 12.57
CA ALA A 343 10.87 -10.11 13.91
C ALA A 343 10.19 -11.21 14.74
N PHE A 344 8.97 -11.65 14.37
CA PHE A 344 8.30 -12.76 15.08
C PHE A 344 9.07 -14.07 14.89
N PRO A 345 9.57 -14.71 15.98
CA PRO A 345 10.54 -15.80 15.86
C PRO A 345 10.07 -17.02 15.07
N ALA A 346 8.76 -17.28 15.01
CA ALA A 346 8.20 -18.39 14.24
C ALA A 346 8.44 -18.21 12.74
N VAL A 347 8.37 -16.97 12.23
CA VAL A 347 8.59 -16.61 10.81
C VAL A 347 10.03 -16.91 10.42
N ALA A 348 10.99 -16.35 11.15
CA ALA A 348 12.41 -16.54 10.86
C ALA A 348 12.82 -18.03 10.94
N ARG A 349 12.21 -18.79 11.87
CA ARG A 349 12.44 -20.23 12.01
C ARG A 349 11.94 -21.01 10.78
N ALA A 350 10.70 -20.75 10.36
CA ALA A 350 10.08 -21.42 9.22
C ALA A 350 10.84 -21.13 7.92
N LEU A 351 11.21 -19.85 7.69
CA LEU A 351 12.00 -19.47 6.52
C LEU A 351 13.37 -20.17 6.49
N ARG A 352 14.08 -20.26 7.63
CA ARG A 352 15.37 -20.95 7.69
C ARG A 352 15.26 -22.43 7.39
N GLN A 353 14.16 -23.08 7.72
CA GLN A 353 13.91 -24.49 7.38
C GLN A 353 13.77 -24.70 5.87
N VAL A 354 13.14 -23.74 5.15
CA VAL A 354 12.85 -23.85 3.71
C VAL A 354 14.01 -23.32 2.87
N TYR A 355 14.55 -22.13 3.20
CA TYR A 355 15.49 -21.37 2.36
C TYR A 355 16.92 -21.32 2.90
N ALA A 356 17.19 -21.94 4.04
CA ALA A 356 18.50 -22.16 4.64
C ALA A 356 19.38 -20.88 4.72
N ARG A 357 20.56 -20.91 4.06
CA ARG A 357 21.60 -19.87 4.19
C ARG A 357 21.39 -18.62 3.35
N LYS A 358 20.32 -18.53 2.54
CA LYS A 358 20.08 -17.39 1.65
C LYS A 358 19.32 -16.26 2.30
N ILE A 359 18.87 -16.45 3.53
CA ILE A 359 18.11 -15.47 4.29
C ILE A 359 19.05 -14.37 4.78
N GLN A 360 18.67 -13.14 4.52
CA GLN A 360 19.32 -11.93 5.03
C GLN A 360 18.25 -11.06 5.68
N LEU A 361 18.41 -10.74 6.94
CA LEU A 361 17.54 -9.80 7.63
C LEU A 361 18.05 -8.37 7.38
N ALA A 362 17.16 -7.46 7.05
CA ALA A 362 17.50 -6.04 6.94
C ALA A 362 18.06 -5.53 8.28
N PRO A 363 19.02 -4.59 8.27
CA PRO A 363 19.53 -3.97 9.50
C PRO A 363 18.41 -3.31 10.32
N HIS A 364 17.48 -2.67 9.64
CA HIS A 364 16.28 -2.05 10.21
C HIS A 364 15.05 -2.54 9.45
N PRO A 365 14.54 -3.76 9.74
CA PRO A 365 13.49 -4.39 8.93
C PRO A 365 12.22 -3.55 8.80
N HIS A 366 11.84 -2.83 9.85
CA HIS A 366 10.66 -1.96 9.88
C HIS A 366 10.84 -0.63 9.12
N ALA A 367 12.08 -0.27 8.78
CA ALA A 367 12.42 0.99 8.13
C ALA A 367 13.05 0.81 6.74
N ALA A 368 13.31 -0.42 6.31
CA ALA A 368 14.02 -0.71 5.07
C ALA A 368 13.35 -0.06 3.85
N THR A 369 12.01 -0.10 3.79
CA THR A 369 11.22 0.56 2.73
C THR A 369 11.43 2.08 2.76
N ALA A 370 11.28 2.74 3.91
CA ALA A 370 11.47 4.19 4.02
C ALA A 370 12.90 4.62 3.65
N ILE A 371 13.90 3.85 4.06
CA ILE A 371 15.30 4.09 3.71
C ILE A 371 15.49 3.96 2.18
N GLY A 372 14.96 2.90 1.58
CA GLY A 372 15.03 2.69 0.13
C GLY A 372 14.34 3.78 -0.68
N LEU A 373 13.21 4.31 -0.18
CA LEU A 373 12.52 5.47 -0.77
C LEU A 373 13.35 6.74 -0.67
N ALA A 374 14.03 6.98 0.47
CA ALA A 374 14.90 8.13 0.64
C ALA A 374 16.11 8.05 -0.31
N ILE A 375 16.70 6.86 -0.51
CA ILE A 375 17.78 6.62 -1.49
C ILE A 375 17.27 6.89 -2.91
N ALA A 376 16.08 6.39 -3.27
CA ALA A 376 15.52 6.59 -4.60
C ALA A 376 15.15 8.05 -4.88
N GLY A 377 14.72 8.78 -3.85
CA GLY A 377 14.36 10.21 -3.93
C GLY A 377 15.54 11.16 -3.82
N ASP A 378 16.76 10.65 -3.56
CA ASP A 378 17.97 11.44 -3.51
C ASP A 378 18.49 11.72 -4.94
N PRO A 379 18.48 12.97 -5.41
CA PRO A 379 18.96 13.30 -6.76
C PRO A 379 20.43 12.90 -7.00
N GLU A 380 21.26 12.84 -5.95
CA GLU A 380 22.68 12.50 -6.06
C GLU A 380 22.92 10.98 -6.14
N ALA A 381 21.98 10.17 -5.67
CA ALA A 381 22.10 8.71 -5.72
C ALA A 381 22.02 8.16 -7.15
N GLY A 382 21.32 8.87 -8.06
CA GLY A 382 21.19 8.51 -9.47
C GLY A 382 20.49 7.16 -9.67
N ILE A 383 19.51 6.84 -8.83
CA ILE A 383 18.73 5.61 -8.91
C ILE A 383 17.67 5.73 -10.00
N TYR A 384 17.55 4.70 -10.80
CA TYR A 384 16.49 4.57 -11.81
C TYR A 384 15.60 3.37 -11.47
N VAL A 385 14.31 3.62 -11.31
CA VAL A 385 13.31 2.60 -10.98
C VAL A 385 12.38 2.40 -12.17
N ARG A 386 12.10 1.15 -12.49
CA ARG A 386 11.11 0.76 -13.47
C ARG A 386 10.09 -0.18 -12.82
N GLU A 387 8.87 0.33 -12.69
CA GLU A 387 7.76 -0.44 -12.14
C GLU A 387 6.94 -1.09 -13.26
N ALA A 388 6.50 -2.32 -13.02
CA ALA A 388 5.52 -2.99 -13.86
C ALA A 388 4.11 -2.76 -13.31
N THR A 389 3.10 -2.90 -14.17
CA THR A 389 1.70 -2.94 -13.72
C THR A 389 1.48 -4.12 -12.80
N THR A 390 0.89 -3.90 -11.64
CA THR A 390 0.72 -4.94 -10.62
C THR A 390 -0.59 -5.71 -10.71
N ARG A 391 -1.56 -5.16 -11.47
CA ARG A 391 -2.89 -5.73 -11.68
C ARG A 391 -3.29 -5.63 -13.16
N HIS A 392 -4.24 -6.45 -13.56
CA HIS A 392 -4.93 -6.24 -14.84
C HIS A 392 -5.96 -5.13 -14.65
N PHE A 393 -5.98 -4.19 -15.57
CA PHE A 393 -6.98 -3.13 -15.64
C PHE A 393 -7.72 -3.23 -16.97
N GLY A 394 -9.03 -3.14 -16.94
CA GLY A 394 -9.84 -3.23 -18.15
C GLY A 394 -11.23 -2.63 -18.00
N VAL A 395 -12.00 -2.71 -19.07
CA VAL A 395 -13.34 -2.14 -19.18
C VAL A 395 -14.32 -3.19 -19.72
N TRP A 396 -15.53 -3.19 -19.18
CA TRP A 396 -16.61 -4.00 -19.72
C TRP A 396 -17.15 -3.39 -20.99
N ARG A 397 -17.18 -4.18 -22.07
CA ARG A 397 -17.68 -3.79 -23.38
C ARG A 397 -18.84 -4.66 -23.83
N GLU A 398 -19.72 -4.07 -24.63
CA GLU A 398 -20.75 -4.81 -25.33
C GLU A 398 -20.16 -5.47 -26.59
N ALA A 399 -20.43 -6.75 -26.75
CA ALA A 399 -20.14 -7.54 -27.93
C ALA A 399 -21.42 -8.08 -28.56
N GLU A 400 -21.36 -8.56 -29.79
CA GLU A 400 -22.48 -9.17 -30.51
C GLU A 400 -23.76 -8.29 -30.52
N ALA A 401 -23.58 -6.99 -30.78
CA ALA A 401 -24.65 -6.00 -30.79
C ALA A 401 -25.41 -5.87 -29.44
N GLY A 402 -24.69 -5.98 -28.32
CA GLY A 402 -25.20 -5.83 -26.97
C GLY A 402 -25.79 -7.11 -26.36
N ARG A 403 -25.61 -8.26 -27.01
CA ARG A 403 -26.08 -9.57 -26.49
C ARG A 403 -25.14 -10.16 -25.45
N ARG A 404 -23.87 -9.75 -25.46
CA ARG A 404 -22.82 -10.26 -24.59
C ARG A 404 -22.00 -9.09 -24.02
N GLN A 405 -21.60 -9.19 -22.77
CA GLN A 405 -20.57 -8.35 -22.20
C GLN A 405 -19.25 -9.12 -22.16
N VAL A 406 -18.18 -8.46 -22.57
CA VAL A 406 -16.81 -8.99 -22.52
C VAL A 406 -15.91 -8.01 -21.79
N PHE A 407 -14.96 -8.54 -21.07
CA PHE A 407 -13.93 -7.73 -20.44
C PHE A 407 -12.82 -7.48 -21.47
N ASP A 408 -12.52 -6.20 -21.71
CA ASP A 408 -11.40 -5.77 -22.56
C ASP A 408 -10.24 -5.37 -21.65
N PRO A 409 -9.21 -6.21 -21.48
CA PRO A 409 -8.05 -5.85 -20.70
C PRO A 409 -7.24 -4.77 -21.43
N ILE A 410 -7.14 -3.61 -20.81
CA ILE A 410 -6.39 -2.46 -21.33
C ILE A 410 -4.92 -2.58 -20.94
N PHE A 411 -4.66 -2.76 -19.64
CA PHE A 411 -3.32 -3.01 -19.12
C PHE A 411 -3.27 -4.40 -18.50
N SER A 412 -2.30 -5.19 -18.90
CA SER A 412 -2.08 -6.52 -18.32
C SER A 412 -1.12 -6.42 -17.13
N LYS A 413 -1.33 -7.26 -16.12
CA LYS A 413 -0.37 -7.44 -15.01
C LYS A 413 1.02 -7.72 -15.59
N ASP A 414 2.04 -7.16 -14.98
CA ASP A 414 3.45 -7.25 -15.37
C ASP A 414 3.80 -6.60 -16.73
N ALA A 415 2.92 -5.76 -17.27
CA ALA A 415 3.27 -4.94 -18.41
C ALA A 415 4.28 -3.85 -17.99
N LEU A 416 5.34 -3.70 -18.77
CA LEU A 416 6.37 -2.69 -18.55
C LEU A 416 6.14 -1.51 -19.48
N ALA A 417 6.18 -0.30 -18.91
CA ALA A 417 6.14 0.91 -19.72
C ALA A 417 7.42 1.04 -20.54
N SER A 418 7.26 1.34 -21.83
CA SER A 418 8.37 1.76 -22.68
C SER A 418 8.47 3.28 -22.64
N GLY A 419 9.36 3.81 -21.82
CA GLY A 419 9.49 5.25 -21.61
C GLY A 419 8.77 5.73 -20.34
N GLU A 420 8.16 6.94 -20.39
CA GLU A 420 7.55 7.59 -19.21
C GLU A 420 6.16 7.08 -18.85
N ALA A 421 5.44 6.47 -19.79
CA ALA A 421 4.09 5.98 -19.59
C ALA A 421 3.78 4.80 -20.51
N LEU A 422 2.86 3.92 -20.08
CA LEU A 422 2.27 2.90 -20.94
C LEU A 422 0.97 3.46 -21.54
N VAL A 423 0.90 3.52 -22.88
CA VAL A 423 -0.25 4.09 -23.58
C VAL A 423 -0.93 3.04 -24.44
N VAL A 424 -2.23 2.87 -24.26
CA VAL A 424 -3.07 1.97 -25.04
C VAL A 424 -4.21 2.77 -25.66
N ARG A 425 -4.56 2.47 -26.92
CA ARG A 425 -5.67 3.09 -27.64
C ARG A 425 -6.70 2.08 -28.06
N ARG A 426 -7.96 2.52 -28.08
CA ARG A 426 -9.11 1.79 -28.61
C ARG A 426 -9.90 2.69 -29.53
N ASP A 427 -10.25 2.19 -30.69
CA ASP A 427 -11.03 2.88 -31.72
C ASP A 427 -12.31 2.11 -32.01
N TYR A 428 -13.45 2.78 -32.03
CA TYR A 428 -14.73 2.15 -32.34
C TYR A 428 -15.79 3.15 -32.81
N GLN A 429 -16.92 2.60 -33.27
CA GLN A 429 -18.11 3.35 -33.67
C GLN A 429 -19.22 3.10 -32.65
N PRO A 430 -19.82 4.15 -32.05
CA PRO A 430 -20.83 4.00 -31.03
C PRO A 430 -22.18 3.60 -31.63
N ARG A 431 -23.02 2.95 -30.81
CA ARG A 431 -24.40 2.58 -31.14
C ARG A 431 -25.44 3.22 -30.22
N HIS A 432 -24.97 3.78 -29.11
CA HIS A 432 -25.79 4.44 -28.09
C HIS A 432 -25.43 5.93 -28.01
N THR A 433 -26.37 6.72 -27.53
CA THR A 433 -26.18 8.17 -27.30
C THR A 433 -25.16 8.48 -26.25
N ILE A 434 -25.00 7.58 -25.27
CA ILE A 434 -24.07 7.71 -24.15
C ILE A 434 -23.30 6.39 -24.03
N GLY A 435 -21.97 6.47 -23.90
CA GLY A 435 -21.11 5.40 -23.47
C GLY A 435 -21.09 5.30 -21.96
N GLU A 436 -21.31 4.13 -21.45
CA GLU A 436 -21.19 3.81 -20.02
C GLU A 436 -20.02 2.84 -19.85
N LEU A 437 -18.87 3.40 -19.49
CA LEU A 437 -17.63 2.65 -19.36
C LEU A 437 -17.45 2.24 -17.91
N ARG A 438 -17.60 0.95 -17.65
CA ARG A 438 -17.44 0.34 -16.33
C ARG A 438 -16.07 -0.30 -16.25
N PHE A 439 -15.19 0.28 -15.45
CA PHE A 439 -13.83 -0.17 -15.27
C PHE A 439 -13.70 -1.16 -14.11
N LEU A 440 -12.73 -2.04 -14.22
CA LEU A 440 -12.41 -3.04 -13.21
C LEU A 440 -10.91 -3.31 -13.19
N GLU A 441 -10.34 -3.45 -12.01
CA GLU A 441 -9.05 -4.08 -11.80
C GLU A 441 -9.21 -5.48 -11.22
N CYS A 442 -8.31 -6.40 -11.61
CA CYS A 442 -8.28 -7.76 -11.06
C CYS A 442 -6.85 -8.26 -10.90
N SER A 443 -6.64 -9.16 -9.95
CA SER A 443 -5.33 -9.74 -9.70
C SER A 443 -4.94 -10.84 -10.69
N SER A 444 -5.92 -11.43 -11.39
CA SER A 444 -5.71 -12.48 -12.40
C SER A 444 -6.81 -12.46 -13.47
N LEU A 445 -6.58 -13.14 -14.59
CA LEU A 445 -7.59 -13.43 -15.61
C LEU A 445 -7.81 -14.94 -15.67
N ALA A 446 -9.06 -15.34 -15.83
CA ALA A 446 -9.42 -16.73 -16.13
C ALA A 446 -9.01 -17.11 -17.56
N SER A 447 -9.06 -18.40 -17.91
CA SER A 447 -8.66 -18.92 -19.22
C SER A 447 -9.50 -18.38 -20.38
N ASP A 448 -10.70 -17.91 -20.12
CA ASP A 448 -11.60 -17.26 -21.09
C ASP A 448 -11.43 -15.73 -21.15
N GLY A 449 -10.46 -15.17 -20.40
CA GLY A 449 -10.19 -13.75 -20.31
C GLY A 449 -11.09 -13.00 -19.33
N ALA A 450 -11.97 -13.69 -18.59
CA ALA A 450 -12.78 -13.04 -17.56
C ALA A 450 -11.93 -12.62 -16.36
N PRO A 451 -12.26 -11.48 -15.70
CA PRO A 451 -11.55 -11.05 -14.50
C PRO A 451 -11.76 -12.04 -13.36
N ALA A 452 -10.68 -12.32 -12.63
CA ALA A 452 -10.62 -13.29 -11.54
C ALA A 452 -9.70 -12.81 -10.41
N GLY A 453 -9.73 -13.54 -9.29
CA GLY A 453 -8.97 -13.18 -8.08
C GLY A 453 -9.58 -12.01 -7.33
N ASP A 454 -8.75 -11.10 -6.80
CA ASP A 454 -9.22 -9.89 -6.14
C ASP A 454 -9.76 -8.91 -7.19
N LEU A 455 -11.03 -8.58 -7.10
CA LEU A 455 -11.72 -7.67 -8.00
C LEU A 455 -11.91 -6.31 -7.31
N THR A 456 -11.50 -5.25 -7.98
CA THR A 456 -11.71 -3.87 -7.53
C THR A 456 -12.50 -3.14 -8.61
N PRO A 457 -13.82 -2.92 -8.41
CA PRO A 457 -14.61 -2.10 -9.33
C PRO A 457 -14.20 -0.63 -9.20
N TRP A 458 -14.31 0.08 -10.30
CA TRP A 458 -14.03 1.51 -10.41
C TRP A 458 -15.30 2.30 -10.68
N ALA A 459 -15.18 3.62 -10.57
CA ALA A 459 -16.27 4.50 -10.99
C ALA A 459 -16.62 4.26 -12.46
N THR A 460 -17.91 4.39 -12.78
CA THR A 460 -18.40 4.34 -14.14
C THR A 460 -18.21 5.70 -14.79
N ILE A 461 -17.52 5.75 -15.93
CA ILE A 461 -17.43 6.97 -16.73
C ILE A 461 -18.56 6.99 -17.74
N ARG A 462 -19.27 8.11 -17.81
CA ARG A 462 -20.30 8.35 -18.81
C ARG A 462 -19.83 9.42 -19.80
N PHE A 463 -19.83 9.04 -21.09
CA PHE A 463 -19.38 9.94 -22.16
C PHE A 463 -20.48 10.08 -23.22
N PRO A 464 -20.90 11.32 -23.59
CA PRO A 464 -21.89 11.52 -24.61
C PRO A 464 -21.29 11.27 -26.00
N TYR A 465 -21.83 10.30 -26.73
CA TYR A 465 -21.44 10.05 -28.12
C TYR A 465 -22.22 10.93 -29.11
N ASP A 466 -23.43 11.37 -28.71
CA ASP A 466 -24.20 12.33 -29.48
C ASP A 466 -23.67 13.76 -29.21
N PRO A 467 -23.22 14.50 -30.27
CA PRO A 467 -22.74 15.86 -30.12
C PRO A 467 -23.75 16.84 -29.51
N LYS A 468 -25.04 16.61 -29.71
CA LYS A 468 -26.09 17.41 -29.12
C LYS A 468 -26.11 17.28 -27.61
N LEU A 469 -26.07 16.04 -27.11
CA LEU A 469 -25.98 15.78 -25.68
C LEU A 469 -24.68 16.35 -25.08
N ALA A 470 -23.57 16.28 -25.83
CA ALA A 470 -22.31 16.85 -25.36
C ALA A 470 -22.39 18.37 -25.15
N GLN A 471 -23.13 19.09 -26.01
CA GLN A 471 -23.36 20.54 -25.88
C GLN A 471 -24.34 20.85 -24.73
N GLU A 472 -25.39 20.06 -24.56
CA GLU A 472 -26.43 20.27 -23.55
C GLU A 472 -25.94 19.96 -22.12
N THR A 473 -25.07 18.96 -21.95
CA THR A 473 -24.59 18.52 -20.62
C THR A 473 -23.33 19.24 -20.14
N GLY A 474 -22.66 20.06 -20.98
CA GLY A 474 -21.42 20.72 -20.60
C GLY A 474 -20.34 19.73 -20.16
N GLU A 475 -19.48 20.15 -19.21
CA GLU A 475 -18.39 19.26 -18.76
C GLU A 475 -18.85 18.19 -17.76
N ASP A 476 -19.83 18.44 -16.87
CA ASP A 476 -20.17 17.47 -15.81
C ASP A 476 -21.65 17.39 -15.39
N ALA A 477 -22.49 18.38 -15.66
CA ALA A 477 -23.81 18.40 -15.07
C ALA A 477 -24.90 17.79 -15.97
N GLY A 478 -25.53 16.71 -15.49
CA GLY A 478 -26.77 16.20 -16.08
C GLY A 478 -26.67 14.92 -16.89
N ILE A 479 -25.45 14.45 -17.23
CA ILE A 479 -25.28 13.20 -18.00
C ILE A 479 -25.69 11.94 -17.18
N GLU A 480 -25.57 12.01 -15.86
CA GLU A 480 -25.91 10.93 -14.94
C GLU A 480 -27.40 10.55 -14.98
N ALA A 481 -28.27 11.55 -15.21
CA ALA A 481 -29.71 11.35 -15.26
C ALA A 481 -30.23 10.85 -16.62
N ILE A 482 -29.39 10.83 -17.66
CA ILE A 482 -29.80 10.49 -19.03
C ILE A 482 -29.60 9.01 -19.29
N ALA A 483 -30.64 8.28 -19.61
CA ALA A 483 -30.53 6.86 -19.98
C ALA A 483 -29.88 6.69 -21.35
N PRO A 484 -28.91 5.76 -21.52
CA PRO A 484 -28.35 5.43 -22.83
C PRO A 484 -29.45 4.91 -23.78
N ALA A 485 -29.52 5.48 -24.96
CA ALA A 485 -30.49 5.07 -25.99
C ALA A 485 -29.80 4.71 -27.30
N ARG A 486 -30.30 3.71 -28.00
CA ARG A 486 -29.83 3.41 -29.38
C ARG A 486 -30.32 4.47 -30.33
N GLN A 487 -29.41 5.00 -31.15
CA GLN A 487 -29.74 6.03 -32.14
C GLN A 487 -29.03 5.73 -33.46
N SER A 488 -29.80 5.73 -34.55
CA SER A 488 -29.26 5.58 -35.88
C SER A 488 -28.44 6.82 -36.29
N GLY A 489 -27.35 6.59 -37.03
CA GLY A 489 -26.44 7.66 -37.43
C GLY A 489 -25.21 7.81 -36.57
N LEU A 490 -25.25 7.35 -35.31
CA LEU A 490 -24.10 7.40 -34.40
C LEU A 490 -22.94 6.48 -34.88
N GLU A 491 -23.23 5.44 -35.65
CA GLU A 491 -22.23 4.59 -36.28
C GLU A 491 -21.31 5.32 -37.26
N ARG A 492 -21.60 6.57 -37.60
CA ARG A 492 -20.72 7.45 -38.40
C ARG A 492 -19.69 8.18 -37.56
N HIS A 493 -19.86 8.19 -36.25
CA HIS A 493 -18.92 8.80 -35.34
C HIS A 493 -17.74 7.88 -35.06
N HIS A 494 -16.56 8.46 -34.99
CA HIS A 494 -15.32 7.76 -34.67
C HIS A 494 -14.88 8.15 -33.25
N ILE A 495 -14.96 7.21 -32.33
CA ILE A 495 -14.56 7.37 -30.94
C ILE A 495 -13.16 6.80 -30.75
N VAL A 496 -12.31 7.58 -30.09
CA VAL A 496 -10.95 7.16 -29.71
C VAL A 496 -10.82 7.28 -28.21
N GLU A 497 -10.53 6.18 -27.57
CA GLU A 497 -10.13 6.15 -26.16
C GLU A 497 -8.61 6.00 -26.08
N THR A 498 -7.97 6.86 -25.30
CA THR A 498 -6.54 6.77 -25.01
C THR A 498 -6.37 6.58 -23.51
N TYR A 499 -5.79 5.46 -23.14
CA TYR A 499 -5.48 5.09 -21.77
C TYR A 499 -4.00 5.30 -21.51
N THR A 500 -3.67 5.98 -20.44
CA THR A 500 -2.29 6.26 -20.04
C THR A 500 -2.06 5.76 -18.62
N TYR A 501 -1.13 4.83 -18.45
CA TYR A 501 -0.65 4.39 -17.14
C TYR A 501 0.63 5.15 -16.83
N GLY A 502 0.58 6.04 -15.84
CA GLY A 502 1.70 6.88 -15.43
C GLY A 502 2.76 6.11 -14.63
N GLN A 503 3.94 6.70 -14.46
CA GLN A 503 5.02 6.14 -13.63
C GLN A 503 4.63 6.04 -12.15
N ASP A 504 3.73 6.90 -11.69
CA ASP A 504 3.15 6.89 -10.35
C ASP A 504 2.04 5.82 -10.18
N GLY A 505 1.74 5.08 -11.25
CA GLY A 505 0.72 4.04 -11.26
C GLY A 505 -0.71 4.58 -11.34
N THR A 506 -0.90 5.86 -11.64
CA THR A 506 -2.22 6.43 -11.93
C THR A 506 -2.65 6.12 -13.36
N ILE A 507 -3.96 6.01 -13.59
CA ILE A 507 -4.53 5.79 -14.92
C ILE A 507 -5.34 7.01 -15.33
N ALA A 508 -4.98 7.58 -16.48
CA ALA A 508 -5.77 8.61 -17.13
C ALA A 508 -6.46 8.05 -18.38
N VAL A 509 -7.69 8.49 -18.62
CA VAL A 509 -8.48 8.11 -19.78
C VAL A 509 -8.89 9.37 -20.52
N SER A 510 -8.53 9.46 -21.79
CA SER A 510 -9.02 10.50 -22.70
C SER A 510 -9.97 9.87 -23.70
N ILE A 511 -11.19 10.38 -23.80
CA ILE A 511 -12.21 9.94 -24.73
C ILE A 511 -12.48 11.07 -25.72
N GLU A 512 -12.26 10.81 -27.00
CA GLU A 512 -12.44 11.79 -28.07
C GLU A 512 -13.50 11.30 -29.07
N ASN A 513 -14.50 12.11 -29.36
CA ASN A 513 -15.32 11.93 -30.52
C ASN A 513 -14.73 12.78 -31.66
N ARG A 514 -13.92 12.15 -32.53
CA ARG A 514 -13.24 12.83 -33.65
C ARG A 514 -14.20 13.43 -34.64
N THR A 515 -15.31 12.77 -34.89
CA THR A 515 -16.33 13.27 -35.84
C THR A 515 -17.10 14.45 -35.26
N GLY A 516 -17.37 14.41 -33.95
CA GLY A 516 -18.06 15.48 -33.23
C GLY A 516 -17.16 16.65 -32.79
N GLY A 517 -15.82 16.46 -32.83
CA GLY A 517 -14.85 17.49 -32.51
C GLY A 517 -14.73 17.85 -31.03
N TYR A 518 -14.98 16.91 -30.12
CA TYR A 518 -14.86 17.14 -28.66
C TYR A 518 -14.17 15.98 -27.96
N ARG A 519 -13.57 16.29 -26.79
CA ARG A 519 -12.77 15.38 -25.97
C ARG A 519 -13.03 15.65 -24.50
N ARG A 520 -12.99 14.61 -23.70
CA ARG A 520 -12.97 14.69 -22.23
C ARG A 520 -11.83 13.85 -21.67
N GLU A 521 -11.27 14.30 -20.55
CA GLU A 521 -10.21 13.60 -19.82
C GLU A 521 -10.68 13.26 -18.42
N PHE A 522 -10.34 12.07 -17.98
CA PHE A 522 -10.68 11.54 -16.67
C PHE A 522 -9.42 10.95 -16.04
N VAL A 523 -9.20 11.24 -14.77
CA VAL A 523 -8.19 10.54 -13.97
C VAL A 523 -8.94 9.51 -13.14
N LEU A 524 -8.61 8.24 -13.34
CA LEU A 524 -9.28 7.17 -12.62
C LEU A 524 -8.78 7.10 -11.19
N GLY A 525 -9.72 7.10 -10.24
CA GLY A 525 -9.44 7.13 -8.80
C GLY A 525 -9.73 8.48 -8.14
N SER A 526 -10.01 9.49 -8.97
CA SER A 526 -10.47 10.80 -8.44
C SER A 526 -11.91 10.74 -7.96
#